data_f38da03badebf5f2a236cd01e52c9ba9
#
_entry.id   f38da03badebf5f2a236cd01e52c9ba9
#
_cell.length_a   1.000
_cell.length_b   1.000
_cell.length_c   1.000
_cell.angle_alpha   90.00
_cell.angle_beta   90.00
_cell.angle_gamma   90.00
#
_symmetry.space_group_name_H-M   'P 1'
#
loop_
_entity.id
_entity.type
_entity.pdbx_description
1 polymer ?
#
loop_
_entity_poly.entity_id
_entity_poly.type
_entity_poly.pdbx_seq_one_letter_code
_entity_poly.pdbx_strand_id
1 'polypeptide(L)'
;EGNGGSRTSRSAANAAFIIVWLFIGFRGHLYSDFINYYPFYEDLPTINRLTSASFTRYMFEPGFVIYSSVVKSLGFDYFGWGAVGSFIDLWVCRQTFRRYSSSLVLPFLFFIAYNGLVIEFNLYRNAKAIDLFLLSLPALQHRRATRYMLLNTLGITFHLSSVVYLPAYLVLHRNIGSAVRWCGIVFANIIFLGRINVVNRIILSLGVLQPTALYDKLTSHVQHSTASYALSFGHIERTIAILLFTVLYGRMEQQRRSNRIFYNCLWIYYVTFLIFHEIEVLATRIPILFVCGYWILYTNVATLRFRWRQVVLLAAIALAFAKIIPANLSPAARYDNLLFGIEEYASRRREVLPLLEKD
;
A
#
# COMPACT_ATOMS: atom_id res chain seq x y z
N GLU A 1 -15.72 -13.30 -19.05
CA GLU A 1 -15.42 -12.81 -20.40
C GLU A 1 -13.96 -12.41 -20.44
N GLY A 2 -13.14 -13.29 -21.07
CA GLY A 2 -11.70 -13.13 -21.13
C GLY A 2 -11.33 -11.98 -22.06
N ASN A 3 -10.58 -11.03 -21.57
CA ASN A 3 -9.92 -10.01 -22.37
C ASN A 3 -8.92 -10.70 -23.32
N GLY A 4 -9.35 -10.97 -24.55
CA GLY A 4 -8.48 -11.37 -25.65
C GLY A 4 -7.61 -10.19 -26.10
N GLY A 5 -6.74 -9.70 -25.20
CA GLY A 5 -5.73 -8.72 -25.57
C GLY A 5 -4.90 -9.28 -26.74
N SER A 6 -4.60 -8.45 -27.74
CA SER A 6 -3.75 -8.84 -28.86
C SER A 6 -2.44 -9.42 -28.34
N ARG A 7 -1.78 -10.28 -29.12
CA ARG A 7 -0.48 -10.90 -28.80
C ARG A 7 0.55 -9.83 -28.38
N THR A 8 0.54 -8.69 -29.07
CA THR A 8 1.36 -7.51 -28.78
C THR A 8 1.10 -6.91 -27.40
N SER A 9 -0.17 -6.83 -26.98
CA SER A 9 -0.53 -6.30 -25.64
C SER A 9 -0.04 -7.21 -24.50
N ARG A 10 -0.06 -8.53 -24.70
CA ARG A 10 0.44 -9.51 -23.73
C ARG A 10 1.97 -9.45 -23.61
N SER A 11 2.67 -9.33 -24.73
CA SER A 11 4.13 -9.18 -24.76
C SER A 11 4.57 -7.89 -24.06
N ALA A 12 3.90 -6.77 -24.33
CA ALA A 12 4.17 -5.49 -23.65
C ALA A 12 3.93 -5.57 -22.13
N ALA A 13 2.88 -6.28 -21.70
CA ALA A 13 2.62 -6.47 -20.27
C ALA A 13 3.66 -7.37 -19.59
N ASN A 14 4.16 -8.40 -20.29
CA ASN A 14 5.25 -9.23 -19.78
C ASN A 14 6.55 -8.42 -19.67
N ALA A 15 6.87 -7.62 -20.69
CA ALA A 15 8.04 -6.73 -20.66
C ALA A 15 7.93 -5.73 -19.51
N ALA A 16 6.79 -5.07 -19.36
CA ALA A 16 6.54 -4.14 -18.23
C ALA A 16 6.72 -4.83 -16.88
N PHE A 17 6.16 -6.03 -16.70
CA PHE A 17 6.33 -6.81 -15.47
C PHE A 17 7.81 -7.10 -15.19
N ILE A 18 8.57 -7.58 -16.18
CA ILE A 18 9.99 -7.92 -16.02
C ILE A 18 10.80 -6.67 -15.70
N ILE A 19 10.58 -5.56 -16.43
CA ILE A 19 11.30 -4.29 -16.21
C ILE A 19 11.03 -3.78 -14.78
N VAL A 20 9.77 -3.75 -14.35
CA VAL A 20 9.39 -3.29 -13.01
C VAL A 20 9.95 -4.23 -11.94
N TRP A 21 9.95 -5.55 -12.17
CA TRP A 21 10.55 -6.50 -11.24
C TRP A 21 12.07 -6.36 -11.15
N LEU A 22 12.79 -6.20 -12.26
CA LEU A 22 14.24 -5.96 -12.24
C LEU A 22 14.57 -4.64 -11.52
N PHE A 23 13.76 -3.61 -11.73
CA PHE A 23 13.92 -2.34 -11.04
C PHE A 23 13.65 -2.47 -9.53
N ILE A 24 12.57 -3.11 -9.12
CA ILE A 24 12.18 -3.21 -7.70
C ILE A 24 12.94 -4.33 -6.98
N GLY A 25 13.03 -5.51 -7.57
CA GLY A 25 13.57 -6.70 -6.92
C GLY A 25 15.09 -6.71 -6.79
N PHE A 26 15.81 -6.05 -7.68
CA PHE A 26 17.27 -5.99 -7.69
C PHE A 26 17.84 -4.70 -7.07
N ARG A 27 17.00 -3.99 -6.30
CA ARG A 27 17.43 -2.78 -5.57
C ARG A 27 18.45 -3.10 -4.48
N GLY A 28 19.29 -2.11 -4.16
CA GLY A 28 20.12 -2.12 -2.98
C GLY A 28 19.40 -1.69 -1.70
N HIS A 29 20.09 -0.99 -0.83
CA HIS A 29 19.55 -0.51 0.44
C HIS A 29 18.82 0.83 0.26
N LEU A 30 17.49 0.81 0.26
CA LEU A 30 16.64 1.97 0.00
C LEU A 30 15.74 2.33 1.18
N TYR A 31 15.42 3.62 1.31
CA TYR A 31 14.58 4.22 2.36
C TYR A 31 15.15 3.97 3.77
N SER A 32 14.31 3.64 4.75
CA SER A 32 14.70 3.50 6.16
C SER A 32 14.60 2.08 6.68
N ASP A 33 13.66 1.29 6.19
CA ASP A 33 13.34 -0.01 6.78
C ASP A 33 14.43 -1.07 6.56
N PHE A 34 15.33 -0.89 5.56
CA PHE A 34 16.46 -1.79 5.38
C PHE A 34 17.36 -1.86 6.63
N ILE A 35 17.41 -0.77 7.41
CA ILE A 35 18.20 -0.71 8.66
C ILE A 35 17.76 -1.80 9.65
N ASN A 36 16.45 -2.14 9.64
CA ASN A 36 15.87 -3.18 10.48
C ASN A 36 15.81 -4.54 9.78
N TYR A 37 15.50 -4.56 8.49
CA TYR A 37 15.30 -5.82 7.76
C TYR A 37 16.59 -6.52 7.36
N TYR A 38 17.67 -5.79 7.09
CA TYR A 38 18.95 -6.40 6.76
C TYR A 38 19.51 -7.21 7.94
N PRO A 39 19.69 -6.62 9.16
CA PRO A 39 20.16 -7.39 10.31
C PRO A 39 19.20 -8.54 10.71
N PHE A 40 17.89 -8.30 10.60
CA PHE A 40 16.89 -9.34 10.84
C PHE A 40 17.13 -10.54 9.93
N TYR A 41 17.28 -10.32 8.63
CA TYR A 41 17.44 -11.42 7.68
C TYR A 41 18.77 -12.13 7.84
N GLU A 42 19.86 -11.40 8.09
CA GLU A 42 21.18 -11.98 8.35
C GLU A 42 21.20 -12.89 9.58
N ASP A 43 20.51 -12.50 10.65
CA ASP A 43 20.44 -13.26 11.92
C ASP A 43 19.36 -14.36 11.90
N LEU A 44 18.41 -14.32 10.97
CA LEU A 44 17.28 -15.24 10.90
C LEU A 44 17.75 -16.69 10.65
N PRO A 45 17.34 -17.70 11.46
CA PRO A 45 17.64 -19.09 11.17
C PRO A 45 16.83 -19.63 9.99
N THR A 46 17.33 -20.71 9.38
CA THR A 46 16.58 -21.50 8.41
C THR A 46 15.39 -22.21 9.07
N ILE A 47 14.39 -22.60 8.27
CA ILE A 47 13.10 -23.12 8.77
C ILE A 47 13.24 -24.31 9.73
N ASN A 48 14.20 -25.20 9.50
CA ASN A 48 14.48 -26.36 10.32
C ASN A 48 15.16 -26.03 11.67
N ARG A 49 15.66 -24.79 11.84
CA ARG A 49 16.26 -24.29 13.09
C ARG A 49 15.38 -23.22 13.76
N LEU A 50 14.18 -22.94 13.21
CA LEU A 50 13.26 -21.98 13.77
C LEU A 50 12.65 -22.53 15.06
N THR A 51 12.69 -21.73 16.13
CA THR A 51 12.15 -22.09 17.45
C THR A 51 11.12 -21.04 17.90
N SER A 52 10.33 -21.36 18.93
CA SER A 52 9.39 -20.38 19.54
C SER A 52 10.10 -19.12 20.01
N ALA A 53 11.34 -19.21 20.52
CA ALA A 53 12.15 -18.06 20.91
C ALA A 53 12.48 -17.13 19.72
N SER A 54 12.55 -17.65 18.50
CA SER A 54 12.81 -16.82 17.31
C SER A 54 11.70 -15.79 17.07
N PHE A 55 10.43 -16.14 17.35
CA PHE A 55 9.29 -15.23 17.14
C PHE A 55 9.26 -14.08 18.15
N THR A 56 9.69 -14.30 19.38
CA THR A 56 9.77 -13.25 20.40
C THR A 56 10.99 -12.36 20.19
N ARG A 57 12.12 -12.93 19.72
CA ARG A 57 13.37 -12.20 19.49
C ARG A 57 13.22 -11.10 18.43
N TYR A 58 12.56 -11.40 17.32
CA TYR A 58 12.51 -10.46 16.19
C TYR A 58 11.37 -9.45 16.29
N MET A 59 10.39 -9.67 17.16
CA MET A 59 9.21 -8.79 17.32
C MET A 59 8.44 -8.52 16.00
N PHE A 60 8.60 -9.42 15.02
CA PHE A 60 7.84 -9.42 13.77
C PHE A 60 6.73 -10.48 13.83
N GLU A 61 5.70 -10.27 13.01
CA GLU A 61 4.57 -11.17 12.93
C GLU A 61 5.01 -12.56 12.42
N PRO A 62 4.42 -13.65 12.95
CA PRO A 62 4.90 -15.01 12.73
C PRO A 62 4.89 -15.45 11.25
N GLY A 63 3.89 -15.05 10.48
CA GLY A 63 3.82 -15.36 9.04
C GLY A 63 4.99 -14.76 8.26
N PHE A 64 5.40 -13.53 8.62
CA PHE A 64 6.53 -12.88 8.00
C PHE A 64 7.86 -13.56 8.36
N VAL A 65 8.04 -13.96 9.62
CA VAL A 65 9.23 -14.70 10.09
C VAL A 65 9.33 -16.05 9.38
N ILE A 66 8.23 -16.80 9.30
CA ILE A 66 8.18 -18.10 8.61
C ILE A 66 8.51 -17.94 7.12
N TYR A 67 7.84 -16.99 6.43
CA TYR A 67 8.12 -16.70 5.03
C TYR A 67 9.60 -16.40 4.77
N SER A 68 10.19 -15.52 5.55
CA SER A 68 11.59 -15.11 5.41
C SER A 68 12.54 -16.28 5.68
N SER A 69 12.24 -17.10 6.70
CA SER A 69 13.00 -18.30 7.04
C SER A 69 12.94 -19.37 5.94
N VAL A 70 11.79 -19.55 5.29
CA VAL A 70 11.65 -20.44 4.12
C VAL A 70 12.53 -19.95 2.98
N VAL A 71 12.48 -18.67 2.62
CA VAL A 71 13.29 -18.11 1.53
C VAL A 71 14.78 -18.25 1.84
N LYS A 72 15.20 -18.02 3.11
CA LYS A 72 16.57 -18.24 3.55
C LYS A 72 17.00 -19.70 3.44
N SER A 73 16.10 -20.64 3.72
CA SER A 73 16.35 -22.08 3.60
C SER A 73 16.56 -22.55 2.16
N LEU A 74 16.06 -21.78 1.18
CA LEU A 74 16.30 -22.01 -0.24
C LEU A 74 17.67 -21.47 -0.72
N GLY A 75 18.47 -20.88 0.19
CA GLY A 75 19.81 -20.39 -0.09
C GLY A 75 19.88 -18.95 -0.56
N PHE A 76 18.77 -18.20 -0.52
CA PHE A 76 18.78 -16.77 -0.89
C PHE A 76 19.39 -15.93 0.24
N ASP A 77 20.24 -14.98 -0.16
CA ASP A 77 20.72 -13.89 0.69
C ASP A 77 19.64 -12.79 0.86
N TYR A 78 19.97 -11.71 1.55
CA TYR A 78 19.06 -10.58 1.75
C TYR A 78 18.50 -9.98 0.45
N PHE A 79 19.33 -9.85 -0.56
CA PHE A 79 18.90 -9.27 -1.86
C PHE A 79 18.05 -10.27 -2.64
N GLY A 80 18.43 -11.54 -2.63
CA GLY A 80 17.63 -12.61 -3.19
C GLY A 80 16.25 -12.73 -2.52
N TRP A 81 16.18 -12.56 -1.20
CA TRP A 81 14.93 -12.49 -0.46
C TRP A 81 14.05 -11.31 -0.92
N GLY A 82 14.67 -10.13 -1.10
CA GLY A 82 13.98 -8.96 -1.65
C GLY A 82 13.46 -9.20 -3.07
N ALA A 83 14.28 -9.82 -3.93
CA ALA A 83 13.91 -10.13 -5.31
C ALA A 83 12.76 -11.15 -5.40
N VAL A 84 12.80 -12.22 -4.59
CA VAL A 84 11.72 -13.22 -4.48
C VAL A 84 10.45 -12.57 -3.95
N GLY A 85 10.57 -11.73 -2.91
CA GLY A 85 9.45 -11.00 -2.32
C GLY A 85 8.74 -10.13 -3.34
N SER A 86 9.48 -9.27 -4.01
CA SER A 86 8.94 -8.36 -5.04
C SER A 86 8.38 -9.11 -6.25
N PHE A 87 8.95 -10.27 -6.62
CA PHE A 87 8.38 -11.10 -7.68
C PHE A 87 6.97 -11.58 -7.33
N ILE A 88 6.79 -12.08 -6.10
CA ILE A 88 5.48 -12.55 -5.63
C ILE A 88 4.49 -11.38 -5.62
N ASP A 89 4.87 -10.22 -5.07
CA ASP A 89 4.01 -9.06 -4.94
C ASP A 89 3.57 -8.53 -6.33
N LEU A 90 4.50 -8.36 -7.24
CA LEU A 90 4.21 -7.93 -8.60
C LEU A 90 3.41 -8.97 -9.39
N TRP A 91 3.61 -10.27 -9.12
CA TRP A 91 2.82 -11.34 -9.71
C TRP A 91 1.36 -11.25 -9.27
N VAL A 92 1.09 -11.05 -7.99
CA VAL A 92 -0.26 -10.87 -7.44
C VAL A 92 -0.89 -9.59 -8.00
N CYS A 93 -0.16 -8.48 -8.02
CA CYS A 93 -0.58 -7.24 -8.67
C CYS A 93 -0.95 -7.48 -10.15
N ARG A 94 -0.10 -8.16 -10.91
CA ARG A 94 -0.36 -8.49 -12.32
C ARG A 94 -1.62 -9.33 -12.52
N GLN A 95 -1.89 -10.32 -11.66
CA GLN A 95 -3.14 -11.10 -11.73
C GLN A 95 -4.36 -10.21 -11.44
N THR A 96 -4.25 -9.32 -10.47
CA THR A 96 -5.27 -8.33 -10.14
C THR A 96 -5.51 -7.38 -11.31
N PHE A 97 -4.46 -6.85 -11.92
CA PHE A 97 -4.54 -5.97 -13.10
C PHE A 97 -5.19 -6.66 -14.29
N ARG A 98 -4.81 -7.91 -14.57
CA ARG A 98 -5.45 -8.72 -15.65
C ARG A 98 -6.95 -8.88 -15.45
N ARG A 99 -7.38 -9.03 -14.20
CA ARG A 99 -8.78 -9.29 -13.89
C ARG A 99 -9.64 -8.03 -13.86
N TYR A 100 -9.09 -6.92 -13.33
CA TYR A 100 -9.89 -5.76 -12.94
C TYR A 100 -9.59 -4.49 -13.72
N SER A 101 -8.49 -4.42 -14.45
CA SER A 101 -8.15 -3.22 -15.21
C SER A 101 -8.48 -3.35 -16.72
N SER A 102 -8.57 -2.20 -17.37
CA SER A 102 -8.80 -2.10 -18.82
C SER A 102 -7.52 -2.15 -19.66
N SER A 103 -6.35 -2.04 -18.99
CA SER A 103 -5.03 -2.13 -19.60
C SER A 103 -4.17 -3.07 -18.77
N LEU A 104 -3.15 -3.67 -19.40
CA LEU A 104 -2.19 -4.54 -18.71
C LEU A 104 -0.88 -3.81 -18.33
N VAL A 105 -0.62 -2.64 -18.91
CA VAL A 105 0.60 -1.86 -18.72
C VAL A 105 0.36 -0.64 -17.82
N LEU A 106 -0.70 0.14 -18.08
CA LEU A 106 -1.00 1.36 -17.30
C LEU A 106 -1.10 1.15 -15.78
N PRO A 107 -1.62 0.02 -15.26
CA PRO A 107 -1.67 -0.16 -13.82
C PRO A 107 -0.29 -0.20 -13.16
N PHE A 108 0.76 -0.66 -13.86
CA PHE A 108 2.13 -0.63 -13.33
C PHE A 108 2.64 0.81 -13.17
N LEU A 109 2.30 1.71 -14.12
CA LEU A 109 2.63 3.13 -13.96
C LEU A 109 1.95 3.72 -12.72
N PHE A 110 0.65 3.47 -12.55
CA PHE A 110 -0.08 3.96 -11.38
C PHE A 110 0.33 3.26 -10.08
N PHE A 111 0.74 2.00 -10.13
CA PHE A 111 1.36 1.31 -9.00
C PHE A 111 2.62 2.04 -8.54
N ILE A 112 3.57 2.30 -9.45
CA ILE A 112 4.81 3.02 -9.15
C ILE A 112 4.51 4.41 -8.58
N ALA A 113 3.60 5.17 -9.19
CA ALA A 113 3.28 6.54 -8.80
C ALA A 113 2.50 6.66 -7.48
N TYR A 114 1.64 5.69 -7.20
CA TYR A 114 0.76 5.71 -6.02
C TYR A 114 1.18 4.63 -5.03
N ASN A 115 2.22 4.92 -4.30
CA ASN A 115 2.75 4.18 -3.14
C ASN A 115 3.31 2.77 -3.42
N GLY A 116 3.30 2.27 -4.64
CA GLY A 116 3.86 0.94 -4.94
C GLY A 116 5.34 0.85 -4.59
N LEU A 117 6.14 1.87 -4.91
CA LEU A 117 7.55 1.91 -4.52
C LEU A 117 7.74 1.95 -2.99
N VAL A 118 6.93 2.72 -2.28
CA VAL A 118 6.97 2.79 -0.81
C VAL A 118 6.62 1.43 -0.20
N ILE A 119 5.61 0.75 -0.75
CA ILE A 119 5.21 -0.59 -0.31
C ILE A 119 6.36 -1.57 -0.49
N GLU A 120 6.99 -1.57 -1.66
CA GLU A 120 8.05 -2.51 -2.02
C GLU A 120 9.39 -2.21 -1.33
N PHE A 121 9.69 -0.94 -1.05
CA PHE A 121 10.99 -0.54 -0.54
C PHE A 121 11.02 -0.38 0.98
N ASN A 122 9.88 -0.06 1.60
CA ASN A 122 9.82 0.28 3.03
C ASN A 122 8.76 -0.50 3.82
N LEU A 123 7.83 -1.20 3.16
CA LEU A 123 6.68 -1.80 3.83
C LEU A 123 6.56 -3.30 3.51
N TYR A 124 7.66 -4.06 3.56
CA TYR A 124 7.73 -5.47 3.15
C TYR A 124 6.64 -6.36 3.76
N ARG A 125 6.30 -6.15 5.03
CA ARG A 125 5.25 -6.89 5.72
C ARG A 125 3.85 -6.50 5.23
N ASN A 126 3.64 -5.20 5.02
CA ASN A 126 2.37 -4.70 4.46
C ASN A 126 2.16 -5.21 3.03
N ALA A 127 3.22 -5.30 2.21
CA ALA A 127 3.15 -5.83 0.85
C ALA A 127 2.51 -7.23 0.85
N LYS A 128 2.97 -8.14 1.69
CA LYS A 128 2.42 -9.51 1.81
C LYS A 128 0.95 -9.52 2.27
N ALA A 129 0.60 -8.63 3.20
CA ALA A 129 -0.78 -8.49 3.65
C ALA A 129 -1.69 -7.91 2.55
N ILE A 130 -1.20 -6.94 1.77
CA ILE A 130 -1.90 -6.39 0.60
C ILE A 130 -2.07 -7.47 -0.47
N ASP A 131 -1.09 -8.31 -0.71
CA ASP A 131 -1.20 -9.43 -1.65
C ASP A 131 -2.35 -10.38 -1.29
N LEU A 132 -2.44 -10.76 -0.02
CA LEU A 132 -3.51 -11.63 0.46
C LEU A 132 -4.89 -10.96 0.33
N PHE A 133 -4.96 -9.65 0.57
CA PHE A 133 -6.16 -8.89 0.28
C PHE A 133 -6.49 -8.88 -1.22
N LEU A 134 -5.54 -8.61 -2.11
CA LEU A 134 -5.75 -8.64 -3.55
C LEU A 134 -6.21 -10.02 -4.04
N LEU A 135 -5.62 -11.10 -3.51
CA LEU A 135 -6.04 -12.48 -3.78
C LEU A 135 -7.45 -12.78 -3.24
N SER A 136 -7.92 -12.05 -2.21
CA SER A 136 -9.26 -12.20 -1.66
C SER A 136 -10.35 -11.47 -2.45
N LEU A 137 -10.01 -10.52 -3.33
CA LEU A 137 -10.97 -9.73 -4.10
C LEU A 137 -11.97 -10.56 -4.93
N PRO A 138 -11.58 -11.69 -5.56
CA PRO A 138 -12.56 -12.55 -6.21
C PRO A 138 -13.59 -13.14 -5.25
N ALA A 139 -13.18 -13.51 -4.03
CA ALA A 139 -14.09 -14.01 -3.02
C ALA A 139 -15.03 -12.89 -2.54
N LEU A 140 -14.53 -11.67 -2.35
CA LEU A 140 -15.31 -10.49 -2.05
C LEU A 140 -16.36 -10.20 -3.13
N GLN A 141 -15.96 -10.23 -4.41
CA GLN A 141 -16.85 -9.99 -5.56
C GLN A 141 -18.00 -11.00 -5.61
N HIS A 142 -17.72 -12.26 -5.30
CA HIS A 142 -18.70 -13.35 -5.28
C HIS A 142 -19.36 -13.55 -3.90
N ARG A 143 -19.13 -12.65 -2.94
CA ARG A 143 -19.67 -12.69 -1.56
C ARG A 143 -19.35 -13.98 -0.80
N ARG A 144 -18.19 -14.59 -1.08
CA ARG A 144 -17.69 -15.79 -0.40
C ARG A 144 -16.93 -15.37 0.86
N ALA A 145 -17.69 -15.09 1.93
CA ALA A 145 -17.16 -14.53 3.17
C ALA A 145 -16.03 -15.38 3.77
N THR A 146 -16.23 -16.70 3.88
CA THR A 146 -15.24 -17.60 4.49
C THR A 146 -13.87 -17.48 3.80
N ARG A 147 -13.83 -17.56 2.47
CA ARG A 147 -12.57 -17.46 1.73
C ARG A 147 -11.92 -16.07 1.87
N TYR A 148 -12.74 -15.02 1.88
CA TYR A 148 -12.26 -13.66 2.13
C TYR A 148 -11.63 -13.55 3.52
N MET A 149 -12.35 -14.01 4.55
CA MET A 149 -11.88 -13.97 5.93
C MET A 149 -10.61 -14.79 6.13
N LEU A 150 -10.53 -16.01 5.61
CA LEU A 150 -9.34 -16.86 5.72
C LEU A 150 -8.09 -16.18 5.13
N LEU A 151 -8.17 -15.62 3.93
CA LEU A 151 -7.03 -14.94 3.30
C LEU A 151 -6.60 -13.71 4.08
N ASN A 152 -7.56 -12.89 4.57
CA ASN A 152 -7.22 -11.68 5.30
C ASN A 152 -6.77 -11.97 6.75
N THR A 153 -7.27 -13.04 7.40
CA THR A 153 -6.72 -13.52 8.67
C THR A 153 -5.28 -14.01 8.51
N LEU A 154 -4.98 -14.71 7.41
CA LEU A 154 -3.58 -15.03 7.06
C LEU A 154 -2.76 -13.75 6.85
N GLY A 155 -3.33 -12.70 6.26
CA GLY A 155 -2.69 -11.37 6.12
C GLY A 155 -2.24 -10.77 7.45
N ILE A 156 -3.03 -10.95 8.51
CA ILE A 156 -2.70 -10.46 9.87
C ILE A 156 -1.39 -11.08 10.38
N THR A 157 -1.11 -12.32 10.02
CA THR A 157 0.15 -12.98 10.42
C THR A 157 1.39 -12.39 9.73
N PHE A 158 1.21 -11.60 8.66
CA PHE A 158 2.29 -10.84 8.01
C PHE A 158 2.36 -9.39 8.53
N HIS A 159 1.22 -8.77 8.79
CA HIS A 159 1.17 -7.44 9.38
C HIS A 159 -0.15 -7.15 10.08
N LEU A 160 -0.07 -6.79 11.36
CA LEU A 160 -1.23 -6.59 12.23
C LEU A 160 -2.22 -5.54 11.69
N SER A 161 -1.74 -4.46 11.06
CA SER A 161 -2.62 -3.41 10.51
C SER A 161 -3.64 -3.94 9.50
N SER A 162 -3.37 -5.10 8.86
CA SER A 162 -4.30 -5.71 7.91
C SER A 162 -5.59 -6.24 8.53
N VAL A 163 -5.70 -6.25 9.87
CA VAL A 163 -6.96 -6.58 10.58
C VAL A 163 -8.14 -5.73 10.06
N VAL A 164 -7.88 -4.53 9.57
CA VAL A 164 -8.90 -3.62 9.01
C VAL A 164 -9.58 -4.19 7.75
N TYR A 165 -8.98 -5.17 7.08
CA TYR A 165 -9.63 -5.84 5.96
C TYR A 165 -10.82 -6.70 6.38
N LEU A 166 -10.84 -7.22 7.61
CA LEU A 166 -11.95 -8.05 8.08
C LEU A 166 -13.27 -7.27 8.09
N PRO A 167 -13.42 -6.13 8.79
CA PRO A 167 -14.63 -5.33 8.74
C PRO A 167 -14.86 -4.67 7.36
N ALA A 168 -13.81 -4.42 6.59
CA ALA A 168 -13.94 -3.86 5.24
C ALA A 168 -14.77 -4.76 4.30
N TYR A 169 -14.87 -6.07 4.57
CA TYR A 169 -15.79 -6.97 3.87
C TYR A 169 -17.21 -6.41 3.81
N LEU A 170 -17.69 -5.83 4.89
CA LEU A 170 -19.06 -5.33 5.00
C LEU A 170 -19.35 -4.13 4.11
N VAL A 171 -18.32 -3.38 3.73
CA VAL A 171 -18.42 -2.11 2.99
C VAL A 171 -18.01 -2.27 1.54
N LEU A 172 -16.89 -2.97 1.28
CA LEU A 172 -16.23 -2.94 -0.03
C LEU A 172 -17.10 -3.45 -1.18
N HIS A 173 -17.95 -4.45 -0.94
CA HIS A 173 -18.81 -5.01 -1.99
C HIS A 173 -20.15 -4.29 -2.13
N ARG A 174 -20.49 -3.37 -1.20
CA ARG A 174 -21.78 -2.66 -1.19
C ARG A 174 -21.77 -1.43 -2.08
N ASN A 175 -22.92 -1.09 -2.61
CA ASN A 175 -23.15 0.21 -3.22
C ASN A 175 -23.40 1.23 -2.11
N ILE A 176 -22.40 2.04 -1.83
CA ILE A 176 -22.52 3.15 -0.89
C ILE A 176 -23.39 4.23 -1.56
N GLY A 177 -24.50 4.59 -0.93
CA GLY A 177 -25.39 5.63 -1.45
C GLY A 177 -24.68 6.97 -1.69
N SER A 178 -25.15 7.74 -2.67
CA SER A 178 -24.51 9.01 -3.04
C SER A 178 -24.38 9.98 -1.87
N ALA A 179 -25.43 10.10 -1.04
CA ALA A 179 -25.39 10.94 0.15
C ALA A 179 -24.24 10.54 1.10
N VAL A 180 -24.11 9.25 1.39
CA VAL A 180 -23.05 8.76 2.31
C VAL A 180 -21.67 9.02 1.74
N ARG A 181 -21.48 8.86 0.41
CA ARG A 181 -20.20 9.16 -0.24
C ARG A 181 -19.80 10.63 -0.05
N TRP A 182 -20.72 11.55 -0.36
CA TRP A 182 -20.48 12.98 -0.24
C TRP A 182 -20.36 13.44 1.21
N CYS A 183 -21.25 12.98 2.08
CA CYS A 183 -21.17 13.31 3.51
C CYS A 183 -19.85 12.84 4.12
N GLY A 184 -19.38 11.63 3.77
CA GLY A 184 -18.10 11.12 4.27
C GLY A 184 -16.91 11.94 3.80
N ILE A 185 -16.90 12.40 2.53
CA ILE A 185 -15.86 13.28 2.00
C ILE A 185 -15.87 14.63 2.72
N VAL A 186 -17.03 15.25 2.85
CA VAL A 186 -17.19 16.57 3.52
C VAL A 186 -16.79 16.46 4.99
N PHE A 187 -17.30 15.46 5.71
CA PHE A 187 -17.02 15.25 7.12
C PHE A 187 -15.53 15.01 7.39
N ALA A 188 -14.88 14.20 6.58
CA ALA A 188 -13.44 13.96 6.69
C ALA A 188 -12.62 15.24 6.47
N ASN A 189 -13.02 16.08 5.50
CA ASN A 189 -12.39 17.39 5.29
C ASN A 189 -12.63 18.37 6.45
N ILE A 190 -13.82 18.37 7.05
CA ILE A 190 -14.10 19.20 8.22
C ILE A 190 -13.18 18.81 9.38
N ILE A 191 -12.98 17.51 9.62
CA ILE A 191 -12.06 16.99 10.66
C ILE A 191 -10.64 17.46 10.36
N PHE A 192 -10.16 17.25 9.15
CA PHE A 192 -8.78 17.55 8.75
C PHE A 192 -8.49 19.04 8.78
N LEU A 193 -9.30 19.85 8.08
CA LEU A 193 -9.11 21.31 7.99
C LEU A 193 -9.40 22.02 9.31
N GLY A 194 -10.36 21.51 10.09
CA GLY A 194 -10.67 21.97 11.44
C GLY A 194 -9.67 21.50 12.50
N ARG A 195 -8.67 20.68 12.14
CA ARG A 195 -7.68 20.10 13.07
C ARG A 195 -8.34 19.44 14.28
N ILE A 196 -9.43 18.70 14.04
CA ILE A 196 -10.21 18.07 15.09
C ILE A 196 -9.54 16.74 15.47
N ASN A 197 -8.96 16.66 16.64
CA ASN A 197 -8.29 15.47 17.16
C ASN A 197 -9.28 14.42 17.60
N VAL A 198 -9.88 13.71 16.65
CA VAL A 198 -10.95 12.72 16.89
C VAL A 198 -10.39 11.47 17.56
N VAL A 199 -9.27 10.93 17.06
CA VAL A 199 -8.68 9.68 17.57
C VAL A 199 -8.18 9.87 18.99
N ASN A 200 -7.51 11.00 19.25
CA ASN A 200 -7.00 11.34 20.58
C ASN A 200 -8.15 11.46 21.59
N ARG A 201 -9.25 12.11 21.21
CA ARG A 201 -10.45 12.21 22.05
C ARG A 201 -11.08 10.84 22.34
N ILE A 202 -11.13 9.96 21.34
CA ILE A 202 -11.65 8.59 21.53
C ILE A 202 -10.73 7.80 22.46
N ILE A 203 -9.41 7.85 22.28
CA ILE A 203 -8.45 7.16 23.14
C ILE A 203 -8.58 7.65 24.58
N LEU A 204 -8.65 8.97 24.79
CA LEU A 204 -8.81 9.57 26.12
C LEU A 204 -10.15 9.23 26.77
N SER A 205 -11.25 9.20 25.98
CA SER A 205 -12.60 8.91 26.51
C SER A 205 -12.79 7.45 26.88
N LEU A 206 -12.11 6.53 26.20
CA LEU A 206 -12.24 5.10 26.46
C LEU A 206 -11.61 4.69 27.79
N GLY A 207 -10.66 5.48 28.39
CA GLY A 207 -10.09 5.24 29.73
C GLY A 207 -9.53 3.83 29.99
N VAL A 208 -9.91 2.91 29.10
CA VAL A 208 -9.79 1.45 29.20
C VAL A 208 -8.35 0.99 28.94
N LEU A 209 -7.51 1.86 28.33
CA LEU A 209 -6.15 1.52 27.89
C LEU A 209 -5.06 1.94 28.86
N GLN A 210 -5.40 2.42 30.06
CA GLN A 210 -4.39 2.74 31.08
C GLN A 210 -4.13 1.52 31.98
N PRO A 211 -2.87 1.16 32.24
CA PRO A 211 -1.63 1.47 31.56
C PRO A 211 -1.21 0.26 30.68
N THR A 212 -1.34 0.36 29.39
CA THR A 212 -0.86 -0.68 28.47
C THR A 212 0.29 -0.15 27.61
N ALA A 213 1.22 -1.03 27.24
CA ALA A 213 2.31 -0.70 26.29
C ALA A 213 1.80 -0.13 24.96
N LEU A 214 0.55 -0.41 24.59
CA LEU A 214 -0.12 0.16 23.43
C LEU A 214 -0.50 1.63 23.66
N TYR A 215 -1.00 1.98 24.85
CA TYR A 215 -1.32 3.36 25.23
C TYR A 215 -0.06 4.23 25.25
N ASP A 216 1.02 3.75 25.85
CA ASP A 216 2.31 4.46 25.92
C ASP A 216 2.89 4.67 24.51
N LYS A 217 2.79 3.66 23.65
CA LYS A 217 3.23 3.75 22.27
C LYS A 217 2.38 4.73 21.45
N LEU A 218 1.07 4.76 21.64
CA LEU A 218 0.18 5.70 20.95
C LEU A 218 0.37 7.13 21.47
N THR A 219 0.52 7.33 22.79
CA THR A 219 0.74 8.65 23.38
C THR A 219 2.11 9.21 23.06
N SER A 220 3.15 8.39 22.99
CA SER A 220 4.49 8.83 22.55
C SER A 220 4.44 9.33 21.10
N HIS A 221 3.75 8.65 20.22
CA HIS A 221 3.55 9.13 18.84
C HIS A 221 2.73 10.42 18.74
N VAL A 222 1.73 10.61 19.62
CA VAL A 222 0.93 11.84 19.67
C VAL A 222 1.77 13.03 20.19
N GLN A 223 2.63 12.82 21.18
CA GLN A 223 3.48 13.87 21.75
C GLN A 223 4.60 14.34 20.81
N HIS A 224 5.07 13.45 19.91
CA HIS A 224 6.13 13.78 18.95
C HIS A 224 5.57 14.24 17.59
N SER A 225 4.27 14.02 17.30
CA SER A 225 3.65 14.47 16.07
C SER A 225 3.16 15.92 16.16
N THR A 226 4.07 16.88 16.23
CA THR A 226 3.78 18.31 15.98
C THR A 226 3.62 18.62 14.49
N ALA A 227 3.52 17.62 13.63
CA ALA A 227 3.32 17.80 12.21
C ALA A 227 1.94 18.41 11.96
N SER A 228 1.90 19.74 11.93
CA SER A 228 0.82 20.50 11.33
C SER A 228 0.75 20.10 9.86
N TYR A 229 -0.10 19.11 9.52
CA TYR A 229 -0.43 18.83 8.13
C TYR A 229 -1.23 20.01 7.58
N ALA A 230 -0.51 21.07 7.21
CA ALA A 230 -1.05 22.14 6.39
C ALA A 230 -1.53 21.54 5.05
N LEU A 231 -2.30 22.31 4.28
CA LEU A 231 -2.71 21.99 2.92
C LEU A 231 -1.49 21.53 2.09
N SER A 232 -1.21 20.22 2.13
CA SER A 232 -0.09 19.62 1.41
C SER A 232 -0.52 19.27 -0.01
N PHE A 233 0.44 19.24 -0.93
CA PHE A 233 0.20 18.73 -2.28
C PHE A 233 -0.50 17.37 -2.26
N GLY A 234 -0.12 16.50 -1.31
CA GLY A 234 -0.76 15.20 -1.13
C GLY A 234 -2.23 15.26 -0.74
N HIS A 235 -2.65 16.25 0.09
CA HIS A 235 -4.06 16.46 0.41
C HIS A 235 -4.85 16.90 -0.82
N ILE A 236 -4.33 17.87 -1.55
CA ILE A 236 -4.99 18.41 -2.76
C ILE A 236 -5.16 17.29 -3.80
N GLU A 237 -4.11 16.53 -4.07
CA GLU A 237 -4.14 15.41 -5.02
C GLU A 237 -5.21 14.36 -4.64
N ARG A 238 -5.22 13.91 -3.39
CA ARG A 238 -6.20 12.93 -2.89
C ARG A 238 -7.62 13.46 -2.98
N THR A 239 -7.82 14.74 -2.68
CA THR A 239 -9.13 15.40 -2.77
C THR A 239 -9.59 15.47 -4.21
N ILE A 240 -8.75 15.89 -5.15
CA ILE A 240 -9.08 15.89 -6.58
C ILE A 240 -9.41 14.47 -7.06
N ALA A 241 -8.63 13.48 -6.69
CA ALA A 241 -8.86 12.10 -7.08
C ALA A 241 -10.22 11.58 -6.59
N ILE A 242 -10.54 11.74 -5.30
CA ILE A 242 -11.81 11.24 -4.76
C ILE A 242 -13.02 11.98 -5.34
N LEU A 243 -12.93 13.29 -5.56
CA LEU A 243 -13.99 14.08 -6.20
C LEU A 243 -14.23 13.61 -7.64
N LEU A 244 -13.15 13.46 -8.43
CA LEU A 244 -13.21 12.95 -9.80
C LEU A 244 -13.92 11.59 -9.86
N PHE A 245 -13.49 10.62 -9.05
CA PHE A 245 -14.06 9.28 -9.07
C PHE A 245 -15.46 9.21 -8.46
N THR A 246 -15.81 10.13 -7.55
CA THR A 246 -17.19 10.24 -7.04
C THR A 246 -18.14 10.75 -8.14
N VAL A 247 -17.72 11.74 -8.92
CA VAL A 247 -18.49 12.24 -10.07
C VAL A 247 -18.59 11.17 -11.19
N LEU A 248 -17.52 10.43 -11.43
CA LEU A 248 -17.48 9.38 -12.46
C LEU A 248 -18.06 8.04 -11.99
N TYR A 249 -18.43 7.89 -10.71
CA TYR A 249 -18.82 6.62 -10.09
C TYR A 249 -19.84 5.82 -10.92
N GLY A 250 -20.96 6.44 -11.31
CA GLY A 250 -22.01 5.76 -12.06
C GLY A 250 -21.52 5.20 -13.41
N ARG A 251 -20.71 5.98 -14.12
CA ARG A 251 -20.13 5.54 -15.42
C ARG A 251 -19.11 4.42 -15.23
N MET A 252 -18.27 4.52 -14.18
CA MET A 252 -17.29 3.49 -13.84
C MET A 252 -17.97 2.18 -13.44
N GLU A 253 -19.04 2.24 -12.65
CA GLU A 253 -19.79 1.07 -12.23
C GLU A 253 -20.55 0.41 -13.39
N GLN A 254 -21.14 1.20 -14.30
CA GLN A 254 -21.79 0.68 -15.53
C GLN A 254 -20.78 -0.01 -16.45
N GLN A 255 -19.58 0.52 -16.57
CA GLN A 255 -18.51 -0.08 -17.36
C GLN A 255 -18.05 -1.43 -16.79
N ARG A 256 -17.81 -1.48 -15.48
CA ARG A 256 -17.41 -2.69 -14.75
C ARG A 256 -17.94 -2.63 -13.32
N ARG A 257 -18.78 -3.56 -12.93
CA ARG A 257 -19.32 -3.65 -11.55
C ARG A 257 -18.23 -3.77 -10.50
N SER A 258 -17.07 -4.33 -10.83
CA SER A 258 -15.92 -4.42 -9.93
C SER A 258 -15.29 -3.07 -9.58
N ASN A 259 -15.48 -2.02 -10.40
CA ASN A 259 -15.01 -0.66 -10.09
C ASN A 259 -15.59 -0.12 -8.78
N ARG A 260 -16.76 -0.62 -8.35
CA ARG A 260 -17.34 -0.34 -7.04
C ARG A 260 -16.40 -0.69 -5.89
N ILE A 261 -15.77 -1.85 -5.94
CA ILE A 261 -14.84 -2.31 -4.90
C ILE A 261 -13.65 -1.36 -4.81
N PHE A 262 -13.07 -1.00 -5.95
CA PHE A 262 -11.91 -0.11 -6.00
C PHE A 262 -12.26 1.33 -5.65
N TYR A 263 -13.47 1.80 -6.00
CA TYR A 263 -13.95 3.09 -5.51
C TYR A 263 -14.11 3.08 -3.98
N ASN A 264 -14.68 2.03 -3.41
CA ASN A 264 -14.82 1.91 -1.96
C ASN A 264 -13.44 1.82 -1.28
N CYS A 265 -12.45 1.14 -1.88
CA CYS A 265 -11.07 1.18 -1.42
C CYS A 265 -10.52 2.62 -1.42
N LEU A 266 -10.67 3.36 -2.53
CA LEU A 266 -10.21 4.74 -2.63
C LEU A 266 -10.92 5.66 -1.63
N TRP A 267 -12.23 5.44 -1.40
CA TRP A 267 -13.01 6.21 -0.44
C TRP A 267 -12.53 5.95 0.99
N ILE A 268 -12.31 4.67 1.37
CA ILE A 268 -11.74 4.30 2.67
C ILE A 268 -10.33 4.90 2.81
N TYR A 269 -9.47 4.76 1.79
CA TYR A 269 -8.14 5.36 1.74
C TYR A 269 -8.20 6.85 2.08
N TYR A 270 -9.07 7.60 1.39
CA TYR A 270 -9.21 9.04 1.57
C TYR A 270 -9.73 9.42 2.96
N VAL A 271 -10.83 8.80 3.37
CA VAL A 271 -11.48 9.12 4.65
C VAL A 271 -10.58 8.78 5.84
N THR A 272 -9.93 7.61 5.82
CA THR A 272 -9.02 7.21 6.90
C THR A 272 -7.77 8.07 6.96
N PHE A 273 -7.22 8.49 5.81
CA PHE A 273 -6.10 9.43 5.78
C PHE A 273 -6.44 10.76 6.47
N LEU A 274 -7.62 11.31 6.22
CA LEU A 274 -8.03 12.58 6.81
C LEU A 274 -8.44 12.47 8.29
N ILE A 275 -9.10 11.38 8.67
CA ILE A 275 -9.53 11.17 10.07
C ILE A 275 -8.35 10.88 10.98
N PHE A 276 -7.37 10.11 10.51
CA PHE A 276 -6.21 9.72 11.30
C PHE A 276 -5.04 10.69 11.21
N HIS A 277 -5.22 11.87 10.61
CA HIS A 277 -4.16 12.86 10.35
C HIS A 277 -3.32 13.23 11.58
N GLU A 278 -3.90 13.16 12.77
CA GLU A 278 -3.24 13.50 14.03
C GLU A 278 -2.20 12.46 14.50
N ILE A 279 -2.24 11.24 13.96
CA ILE A 279 -1.30 10.17 14.27
C ILE A 279 -0.67 9.68 12.96
N GLU A 280 0.55 10.13 12.69
CA GLU A 280 1.25 9.87 11.43
C GLU A 280 1.30 8.40 11.04
N VAL A 281 1.61 7.53 12.00
CA VAL A 281 1.65 6.08 11.77
C VAL A 281 0.31 5.54 11.31
N LEU A 282 -0.81 5.99 11.89
CA LEU A 282 -2.15 5.57 11.47
C LEU A 282 -2.54 6.19 10.13
N ALA A 283 -2.22 7.47 9.92
CA ALA A 283 -2.52 8.20 8.68
C ALA A 283 -1.74 7.66 7.46
N THR A 284 -0.60 7.01 7.67
CA THR A 284 0.20 6.42 6.60
C THR A 284 -0.07 4.93 6.42
N ARG A 285 -0.18 4.16 7.51
CA ARG A 285 -0.24 2.69 7.48
C ARG A 285 -1.63 2.11 7.15
N ILE A 286 -2.71 2.76 7.60
CA ILE A 286 -4.07 2.26 7.34
C ILE A 286 -4.54 2.59 5.91
N PRO A 287 -4.44 3.83 5.43
CA PRO A 287 -4.87 4.14 4.07
C PRO A 287 -4.14 3.33 3.01
N ILE A 288 -2.82 3.15 3.13
CA ILE A 288 -2.00 2.47 2.13
C ILE A 288 -2.50 1.06 1.80
N LEU A 289 -3.16 0.39 2.75
CA LEU A 289 -3.76 -0.92 2.55
C LEU A 289 -4.85 -0.91 1.45
N PHE A 290 -5.49 0.23 1.21
CA PHE A 290 -6.56 0.41 0.22
C PHE A 290 -6.10 1.12 -1.06
N VAL A 291 -4.80 1.32 -1.24
CA VAL A 291 -4.22 2.08 -2.36
C VAL A 291 -4.50 1.48 -3.74
N CYS A 292 -4.82 0.20 -3.82
CA CYS A 292 -5.19 -0.47 -5.08
C CYS A 292 -6.38 0.20 -5.81
N GLY A 293 -7.19 0.98 -5.10
CA GLY A 293 -8.21 1.84 -5.67
C GLY A 293 -7.65 2.79 -6.73
N TYR A 294 -6.51 3.44 -6.46
CA TYR A 294 -5.82 4.31 -7.41
C TYR A 294 -5.38 3.54 -8.65
N TRP A 295 -4.71 2.40 -8.48
CA TRP A 295 -4.10 1.65 -9.58
C TRP A 295 -5.13 1.21 -10.62
N ILE A 296 -6.29 0.76 -10.15
CA ILE A 296 -7.35 0.24 -11.02
C ILE A 296 -8.23 1.35 -11.60
N LEU A 297 -8.66 2.32 -10.77
CA LEU A 297 -9.59 3.34 -11.23
C LEU A 297 -8.97 4.25 -12.28
N TYR A 298 -7.76 4.77 -12.05
CA TYR A 298 -7.07 5.58 -13.05
C TYR A 298 -6.86 4.82 -14.38
N THR A 299 -6.50 3.54 -14.29
CA THR A 299 -6.38 2.71 -15.50
C THR A 299 -7.72 2.56 -16.23
N ASN A 300 -8.81 2.36 -15.50
CA ASN A 300 -10.11 2.13 -16.10
C ASN A 300 -10.74 3.39 -16.71
N VAL A 301 -10.28 4.59 -16.34
CA VAL A 301 -10.62 5.84 -17.04
C VAL A 301 -10.22 5.78 -18.51
N ALA A 302 -9.14 5.10 -18.86
CA ALA A 302 -8.65 5.03 -20.24
C ALA A 302 -9.69 4.49 -21.26
N THR A 303 -10.62 3.67 -20.80
CA THR A 303 -11.68 3.08 -21.66
C THR A 303 -13.07 3.64 -21.36
N LEU A 304 -13.19 4.59 -20.44
CA LEU A 304 -14.46 5.22 -20.11
C LEU A 304 -14.92 6.18 -21.21
N ARG A 305 -16.20 6.16 -21.57
CA ARG A 305 -16.76 7.03 -22.61
C ARG A 305 -17.25 8.32 -22.01
N PHE A 306 -16.47 9.42 -22.14
CA PHE A 306 -16.86 10.79 -21.81
C PHE A 306 -15.95 11.81 -22.51
N ARG A 307 -16.45 13.05 -22.67
CA ARG A 307 -15.80 14.10 -23.49
C ARG A 307 -14.34 14.39 -23.05
N TRP A 308 -14.09 14.47 -21.76
CA TRP A 308 -12.79 14.88 -21.19
C TRP A 308 -11.85 13.70 -20.84
N ARG A 309 -12.15 12.50 -21.31
CA ARG A 309 -11.39 11.27 -20.99
C ARG A 309 -9.89 11.41 -21.19
N GLN A 310 -9.48 11.93 -22.34
CA GLN A 310 -8.06 12.08 -22.69
C GLN A 310 -7.37 13.08 -21.77
N VAL A 311 -8.04 14.22 -21.49
CA VAL A 311 -7.52 15.24 -20.58
C VAL A 311 -7.33 14.66 -19.17
N VAL A 312 -8.32 13.95 -18.65
CA VAL A 312 -8.22 13.30 -17.33
C VAL A 312 -7.10 12.27 -17.30
N LEU A 313 -6.95 11.46 -18.34
CA LEU A 313 -5.89 10.46 -18.40
C LEU A 313 -4.50 11.11 -18.49
N LEU A 314 -4.33 12.12 -19.34
CA LEU A 314 -3.07 12.86 -19.45
C LEU A 314 -2.73 13.58 -18.15
N ALA A 315 -3.71 14.22 -17.51
CA ALA A 315 -3.52 14.84 -16.20
C ALA A 315 -3.13 13.81 -15.12
N ALA A 316 -3.76 12.64 -15.12
CA ALA A 316 -3.42 11.55 -14.19
C ALA A 316 -1.99 11.03 -14.42
N ILE A 317 -1.57 10.89 -15.67
CA ILE A 317 -0.20 10.47 -16.02
C ILE A 317 0.81 11.56 -15.62
N ALA A 318 0.53 12.83 -15.94
CA ALA A 318 1.39 13.96 -15.55
C ALA A 318 1.54 14.05 -14.03
N LEU A 319 0.43 13.88 -13.30
CA LEU A 319 0.43 13.85 -11.83
C LEU A 319 1.22 12.66 -11.29
N ALA A 320 1.13 11.49 -11.95
CA ALA A 320 1.92 10.33 -11.59
C ALA A 320 3.43 10.63 -11.66
N PHE A 321 3.90 11.23 -12.74
CA PHE A 321 5.30 11.65 -12.87
C PHE A 321 5.68 12.73 -11.85
N ALA A 322 4.80 13.72 -11.63
CA ALA A 322 5.02 14.77 -10.63
C ALA A 322 5.16 14.22 -9.20
N LYS A 323 4.56 13.07 -8.90
CA LYS A 323 4.70 12.37 -7.61
C LYS A 323 5.99 11.55 -7.51
N ILE A 324 6.38 10.89 -8.59
CA ILE A 324 7.58 10.03 -8.61
C ILE A 324 8.84 10.87 -8.41
N ILE A 325 8.96 12.02 -9.09
CA ILE A 325 10.18 12.84 -9.09
C ILE A 325 10.54 13.32 -7.68
N PRO A 326 9.70 14.06 -6.94
CA PRO A 326 10.06 14.54 -5.61
C PRO A 326 10.31 13.44 -4.59
N ALA A 327 9.57 12.34 -4.66
CA ALA A 327 9.72 11.21 -3.74
C ALA A 327 11.12 10.56 -3.82
N ASN A 328 11.80 10.70 -4.96
CA ASN A 328 13.13 10.13 -5.19
C ASN A 328 14.27 11.16 -5.03
N LEU A 329 13.98 12.38 -4.62
CA LEU A 329 15.02 13.39 -4.34
C LEU A 329 15.60 13.28 -2.93
N SER A 330 14.98 12.54 -2.02
CA SER A 330 15.52 12.30 -0.68
C SER A 330 16.82 11.48 -0.75
N PRO A 331 17.85 11.81 0.03
CA PRO A 331 19.05 10.97 0.14
C PRO A 331 18.73 9.52 0.52
N ALA A 332 17.69 9.30 1.36
CA ALA A 332 17.24 7.95 1.71
C ALA A 332 16.71 7.15 0.51
N ALA A 333 16.22 7.82 -0.53
CA ALA A 333 15.69 7.22 -1.74
C ALA A 333 16.74 7.09 -2.88
N ARG A 334 18.02 7.41 -2.62
CA ARG A 334 19.09 7.26 -3.62
C ARG A 334 19.15 5.82 -4.09
N TYR A 335 18.79 5.61 -5.36
CA TYR A 335 18.63 4.29 -5.94
C TYR A 335 19.96 3.73 -6.42
N ASP A 336 20.25 2.49 -6.05
CA ASP A 336 21.26 1.63 -6.61
C ASP A 336 20.69 0.24 -6.95
N ASN A 337 21.38 -0.55 -7.73
CA ASN A 337 20.85 -1.82 -8.23
C ASN A 337 21.98 -2.86 -8.34
N LEU A 338 21.70 -4.09 -7.93
CA LEU A 338 22.63 -5.22 -7.96
C LEU A 338 23.31 -5.44 -9.31
N LEU A 339 22.64 -5.11 -10.42
CA LEU A 339 23.19 -5.26 -11.77
C LEU A 339 24.30 -4.25 -12.09
N PHE A 340 24.31 -3.10 -11.38
CA PHE A 340 25.24 -1.99 -11.65
C PHE A 340 26.16 -1.68 -10.46
N GLY A 341 26.01 -2.42 -9.37
CA GLY A 341 26.70 -2.21 -8.11
C GLY A 341 25.83 -1.55 -7.05
N ILE A 342 26.01 -1.96 -5.82
CA ILE A 342 25.28 -1.46 -4.65
C ILE A 342 26.26 -0.95 -3.61
N GLU A 343 25.79 0.00 -2.82
CA GLU A 343 26.53 0.49 -1.66
C GLU A 343 26.45 -0.50 -0.49
N GLU A 344 27.53 -0.64 0.25
CA GLU A 344 27.57 -1.50 1.45
C GLU A 344 26.60 -1.03 2.51
N TYR A 345 26.02 -2.00 3.26
CA TYR A 345 25.07 -1.73 4.34
C TYR A 345 25.58 -0.71 5.37
N ALA A 346 26.86 -0.87 5.81
CA ALA A 346 27.42 -0.01 6.85
C ALA A 346 27.55 1.45 6.39
N SER A 347 27.92 1.68 5.12
CA SER A 347 28.01 3.00 4.51
C SER A 347 26.61 3.63 4.39
N ARG A 348 25.71 2.88 3.78
CA ARG A 348 24.33 3.35 3.55
C ARG A 348 23.56 3.64 4.85
N ARG A 349 23.75 2.81 5.87
CA ARG A 349 23.17 3.02 7.19
C ARG A 349 23.67 4.33 7.84
N ARG A 350 24.97 4.63 7.72
CA ARG A 350 25.56 5.90 8.24
C ARG A 350 24.97 7.13 7.57
N GLU A 351 24.59 7.04 6.30
CA GLU A 351 23.98 8.15 5.56
C GLU A 351 22.50 8.35 5.96
N VAL A 352 21.73 7.25 6.14
CA VAL A 352 20.29 7.30 6.33
C VAL A 352 19.89 7.48 7.80
N LEU A 353 20.63 6.87 8.74
CA LEU A 353 20.26 6.90 10.17
C LEU A 353 20.09 8.33 10.75
N PRO A 354 20.99 9.31 10.46
CA PRO A 354 20.82 10.67 10.97
C PRO A 354 19.61 11.43 10.39
N LEU A 355 19.06 10.96 9.26
CA LEU A 355 17.85 11.57 8.69
C LEU A 355 16.60 11.16 9.47
N LEU A 356 16.60 9.95 10.07
CA LEU A 356 15.50 9.43 10.86
C LEU A 356 15.47 10.01 12.30
N GLU A 357 16.62 10.51 12.79
CA GLU A 357 16.72 11.13 14.12
C GLU A 357 16.29 12.61 14.11
N LYS A 358 16.13 13.20 12.92
CA LYS A 358 15.72 14.61 12.74
C LYS A 358 14.22 14.79 12.50
N ASP A 359 13.53 13.72 12.12
CA ASP A 359 12.08 13.69 11.92
C ASP A 359 11.37 13.20 13.20
#